data_1de8ecddfbfaf5dc90410295344b5d8d
#
_entry.id   1de8ecddfbfaf5dc90410295344b5d8d
#
_cell.length_a   1.000
_cell.length_b   1.000
_cell.length_c   1.000
_cell.angle_alpha   90.00
_cell.angle_beta   90.00
_cell.angle_gamma   90.00
#
_symmetry.space_group_name_H-M   'P 1'
#
loop_
_entity.id
_entity.type
_entity.pdbx_description
1 polymer ?
#
loop_
_entity_poly.entity_id
_entity_poly.type
_entity_poly.pdbx_seq_one_letter_code
_entity_poly.pdbx_strand_id
1 'polypeptide(L)'
;TTQDSYYAEADRFGKDGDFITAPEISQLFGEVLAAFQAWLWELSGSPDANEMMIFEAGPGRGTLFEDMHRSWRQICPQMAAAPVTFLETSPYLRSVLTSRFSGLDIHLAKTADNLPEVPLFGVANEFFDALAIRQAIKRDKGWVWRAIGLDIDQFVFCDGPALHPDEMRQHKLAADAPADSVAEFSPASEAVLARLARHVARFGGGVLICDYGKVNRQDDSLQAVRTHKAVPVLDMPGLSDISHLVDFAALARCAEAQGARLVGPVEQGRFLSELGIK
;
A
#
# COMPACT_ATOMS: atom_id res chain seq x y z
N THR A 1 13.10 0.24 -7.40
CA THR A 1 13.77 -0.45 -6.29
C THR A 1 15.06 -1.04 -6.80
N THR A 2 16.19 -0.61 -6.28
CA THR A 2 17.51 -1.16 -6.57
C THR A 2 17.68 -2.51 -5.87
N GLN A 3 18.65 -3.34 -6.29
CA GLN A 3 18.97 -4.64 -5.66
C GLN A 3 19.26 -4.53 -4.15
N ASP A 4 19.66 -3.36 -3.68
CA ASP A 4 20.02 -3.08 -2.28
C ASP A 4 18.88 -2.42 -1.48
N SER A 5 17.61 -2.64 -1.85
CA SER A 5 16.48 -2.10 -1.08
C SER A 5 16.23 -2.91 0.19
N TYR A 6 15.72 -2.23 1.25
CA TYR A 6 15.43 -2.81 2.57
C TYR A 6 14.72 -4.18 2.51
N TYR A 7 13.78 -4.36 1.61
CA TYR A 7 13.00 -5.60 1.43
C TYR A 7 13.65 -6.62 0.47
N ALA A 8 14.82 -6.33 -0.13
CA ALA A 8 15.39 -7.19 -1.18
C ALA A 8 16.19 -8.39 -0.65
N GLU A 9 16.88 -8.27 0.47
CA GLU A 9 17.94 -9.22 0.88
C GLU A 9 17.71 -9.99 2.17
N ALA A 10 16.72 -9.63 3.01
CA ALA A 10 16.55 -10.26 4.31
C ALA A 10 15.09 -10.41 4.71
N ASP A 11 14.83 -11.40 5.55
CA ASP A 11 13.59 -11.56 6.27
C ASP A 11 13.52 -10.52 7.40
N ARG A 12 12.74 -9.45 7.18
CA ARG A 12 12.62 -8.32 8.10
C ARG A 12 11.24 -8.23 8.75
N PHE A 13 10.39 -9.22 8.51
CA PHE A 13 9.06 -9.31 9.09
C PHE A 13 9.03 -10.22 10.33
N GLY A 14 8.11 -9.95 11.28
CA GLY A 14 7.83 -10.77 12.44
C GLY A 14 8.55 -10.35 13.71
N LYS A 15 8.49 -11.21 14.75
CA LYS A 15 8.98 -10.89 16.09
C LYS A 15 10.47 -10.51 16.17
N ASP A 16 11.25 -10.95 15.18
CA ASP A 16 12.68 -10.65 15.04
C ASP A 16 12.92 -9.56 13.94
N GLY A 17 11.85 -9.00 13.36
CA GLY A 17 11.89 -7.93 12.37
C GLY A 17 11.72 -6.54 12.98
N ASP A 18 11.69 -5.51 12.14
CA ASP A 18 11.60 -4.12 12.57
C ASP A 18 10.14 -3.68 12.86
N PHE A 19 9.15 -4.42 12.33
CA PHE A 19 7.73 -4.13 12.47
C PHE A 19 6.88 -5.38 12.77
N ILE A 20 5.84 -5.21 13.58
CA ILE A 20 4.77 -6.20 13.78
C ILE A 20 3.50 -5.59 13.19
N THR A 21 2.99 -6.18 12.12
CA THR A 21 1.77 -5.73 11.43
C THR A 21 0.51 -6.36 12.04
N ALA A 22 -0.66 -5.79 11.79
CA ALA A 22 -1.93 -6.30 12.32
C ALA A 22 -2.17 -7.81 12.05
N PRO A 23 -1.86 -8.37 10.88
CA PRO A 23 -1.96 -9.82 10.62
C PRO A 23 -1.04 -10.69 11.48
N GLU A 24 0.08 -10.14 11.93
CA GLU A 24 1.01 -10.89 12.80
C GLU A 24 0.60 -10.85 14.28
N ILE A 25 -0.26 -9.90 14.65
CA ILE A 25 -0.80 -9.76 16.01
C ILE A 25 -1.97 -10.73 16.23
N SER A 26 -2.88 -10.84 15.26
CA SER A 26 -4.12 -11.59 15.42
C SER A 26 -4.67 -12.14 14.11
N GLN A 27 -4.91 -13.45 14.08
CA GLN A 27 -5.62 -14.13 12.99
C GLN A 27 -7.03 -13.54 12.75
N LEU A 28 -7.65 -13.00 13.79
CA LEU A 28 -8.98 -12.41 13.72
C LEU A 28 -9.06 -11.27 12.70
N PHE A 29 -7.97 -10.52 12.49
CA PHE A 29 -7.91 -9.49 11.46
C PHE A 29 -8.14 -10.09 10.07
N GLY A 30 -7.39 -11.14 9.70
CA GLY A 30 -7.57 -11.84 8.42
C GLY A 30 -8.95 -12.48 8.28
N GLU A 31 -9.52 -13.05 9.35
CA GLU A 31 -10.85 -13.66 9.36
C GLU A 31 -11.95 -12.63 9.04
N VAL A 32 -11.86 -11.44 9.63
CA VAL A 32 -12.81 -10.34 9.38
C VAL A 32 -12.66 -9.78 7.97
N LEU A 33 -11.43 -9.61 7.48
CA LEU A 33 -11.22 -9.19 6.09
C LEU A 33 -11.74 -10.24 5.10
N ALA A 34 -11.60 -11.53 5.40
CA ALA A 34 -12.17 -12.60 4.59
C ALA A 34 -13.69 -12.52 4.51
N ALA A 35 -14.36 -12.27 5.64
CA ALA A 35 -15.81 -12.10 5.69
C ALA A 35 -16.26 -10.87 4.87
N PHE A 36 -15.55 -9.75 4.99
CA PHE A 36 -15.83 -8.55 4.19
C PHE A 36 -15.64 -8.80 2.69
N GLN A 37 -14.59 -9.50 2.30
CA GLN A 37 -14.35 -9.86 0.90
C GLN A 37 -15.43 -10.82 0.36
N ALA A 38 -15.87 -11.78 1.16
CA ALA A 38 -16.99 -12.67 0.79
C ALA A 38 -18.29 -11.87 0.59
N TRP A 39 -18.58 -10.92 1.45
CA TRP A 39 -19.73 -10.01 1.27
C TRP A 39 -19.59 -9.15 -0.01
N LEU A 40 -18.41 -8.64 -0.30
CA LEU A 40 -18.16 -7.90 -1.54
C LEU A 40 -18.33 -8.78 -2.77
N TRP A 41 -17.90 -10.04 -2.71
CA TRP A 41 -18.09 -11.03 -3.76
C TRP A 41 -19.60 -11.30 -4.02
N GLU A 42 -20.40 -11.45 -2.95
CA GLU A 42 -21.86 -11.59 -3.08
C GLU A 42 -22.50 -10.37 -3.75
N LEU A 43 -22.11 -9.15 -3.32
CA LEU A 43 -22.59 -7.91 -3.94
C LEU A 43 -22.18 -7.75 -5.41
N SER A 44 -21.11 -8.41 -5.82
CA SER A 44 -20.59 -8.37 -7.19
C SER A 44 -21.19 -9.45 -8.10
N GLY A 45 -22.23 -10.13 -7.65
CA GLY A 45 -22.94 -11.15 -8.43
C GLY A 45 -22.40 -12.56 -8.30
N SER A 46 -21.56 -12.83 -7.31
CA SER A 46 -21.03 -14.15 -6.96
C SER A 46 -20.39 -14.90 -8.14
N PRO A 47 -19.39 -14.33 -8.82
CA PRO A 47 -18.73 -15.01 -9.94
C PRO A 47 -18.13 -16.35 -9.51
N ASP A 48 -18.07 -17.30 -10.44
CA ASP A 48 -17.41 -18.59 -10.19
C ASP A 48 -15.90 -18.42 -9.97
N ALA A 49 -15.27 -19.38 -9.29
CA ALA A 49 -13.85 -19.33 -8.93
C ALA A 49 -12.92 -19.08 -10.12
N ASN A 50 -13.23 -19.63 -11.29
CA ASN A 50 -12.45 -19.47 -12.53
C ASN A 50 -12.77 -18.17 -13.30
N GLU A 51 -13.77 -17.43 -12.86
CA GLU A 51 -14.21 -16.15 -13.45
C GLU A 51 -13.82 -14.94 -12.62
N MET A 52 -12.99 -15.11 -11.61
CA MET A 52 -12.47 -14.05 -10.76
C MET A 52 -11.01 -14.30 -10.36
N MET A 53 -10.38 -13.33 -9.74
CA MET A 53 -9.09 -13.51 -9.06
C MET A 53 -9.09 -12.91 -7.67
N ILE A 54 -8.36 -13.55 -6.78
CA ILE A 54 -7.96 -12.99 -5.50
C ILE A 54 -6.66 -12.20 -5.70
N PHE A 55 -6.55 -11.05 -5.06
CA PHE A 55 -5.37 -10.19 -5.21
C PHE A 55 -4.88 -9.69 -3.86
N GLU A 56 -3.57 -9.71 -3.65
CA GLU A 56 -2.95 -9.03 -2.51
C GLU A 56 -1.74 -8.23 -2.97
N ALA A 57 -1.71 -6.93 -2.59
CA ALA A 57 -0.56 -6.07 -2.81
C ALA A 57 0.34 -6.07 -1.58
N GLY A 58 1.63 -6.39 -1.77
CA GLY A 58 2.59 -6.46 -0.68
C GLY A 58 2.28 -7.57 0.33
N PRO A 59 2.10 -8.83 -0.07
CA PRO A 59 1.68 -9.90 0.83
C PRO A 59 2.74 -10.25 1.90
N GLY A 60 3.96 -9.75 1.78
CA GLY A 60 5.06 -10.11 2.64
C GLY A 60 5.28 -11.62 2.65
N ARG A 61 5.20 -12.25 3.81
CA ARG A 61 5.27 -13.72 3.97
C ARG A 61 3.95 -14.44 3.64
N GLY A 62 2.88 -13.71 3.32
CA GLY A 62 1.55 -14.25 3.03
C GLY A 62 0.73 -14.63 4.27
N THR A 63 1.02 -14.05 5.42
CA THR A 63 0.31 -14.36 6.67
C THR A 63 -1.16 -13.94 6.60
N LEU A 64 -1.42 -12.72 6.11
CA LEU A 64 -2.80 -12.23 5.93
C LEU A 64 -3.58 -13.11 4.96
N PHE A 65 -2.99 -13.41 3.80
CA PHE A 65 -3.63 -14.28 2.82
C PHE A 65 -3.95 -15.67 3.40
N GLU A 66 -3.03 -16.28 4.14
CA GLU A 66 -3.28 -17.60 4.73
C GLU A 66 -4.47 -17.60 5.68
N ASP A 67 -4.60 -16.55 6.52
CA ASP A 67 -5.73 -16.40 7.44
C ASP A 67 -7.04 -16.17 6.69
N MET A 68 -7.05 -15.31 5.67
CA MET A 68 -8.21 -15.10 4.81
C MET A 68 -8.58 -16.40 4.07
N HIS A 69 -7.62 -17.07 3.45
CA HIS A 69 -7.86 -18.30 2.70
C HIS A 69 -8.40 -19.43 3.59
N ARG A 70 -7.88 -19.58 4.81
CA ARG A 70 -8.41 -20.53 5.79
C ARG A 70 -9.88 -20.23 6.09
N SER A 71 -10.26 -18.98 6.25
CA SER A 71 -11.63 -18.55 6.53
C SER A 71 -12.51 -18.78 5.32
N TRP A 72 -12.10 -18.42 4.10
CA TRP A 72 -12.87 -18.65 2.88
C TRP A 72 -13.18 -20.11 2.62
N ARG A 73 -12.28 -21.04 2.96
CA ARG A 73 -12.58 -22.48 2.85
C ARG A 73 -13.82 -22.89 3.63
N GLN A 74 -14.21 -22.12 4.66
CA GLN A 74 -15.38 -22.39 5.49
C GLN A 74 -16.59 -21.57 5.07
N ILE A 75 -16.41 -20.27 4.77
CA ILE A 75 -17.50 -19.34 4.54
C ILE A 75 -17.79 -19.05 3.08
N CYS A 76 -16.82 -19.18 2.18
CA CYS A 76 -16.94 -18.91 0.74
C CYS A 76 -15.96 -19.77 -0.08
N PRO A 77 -16.25 -21.08 -0.28
CA PRO A 77 -15.35 -22.00 -0.99
C PRO A 77 -14.98 -21.56 -2.41
N GLN A 78 -15.82 -20.75 -3.07
CA GLN A 78 -15.53 -20.18 -4.38
C GLN A 78 -14.31 -19.25 -4.34
N MET A 79 -14.23 -18.36 -3.35
CA MET A 79 -13.06 -17.50 -3.16
C MET A 79 -11.81 -18.31 -2.80
N ALA A 80 -11.96 -19.37 -2.00
CA ALA A 80 -10.83 -20.22 -1.63
C ALA A 80 -10.26 -21.02 -2.82
N ALA A 81 -11.07 -21.28 -3.84
CA ALA A 81 -10.68 -22.02 -5.05
C ALA A 81 -10.20 -21.12 -6.20
N ALA A 82 -10.35 -19.80 -6.08
CA ALA A 82 -10.01 -18.85 -7.14
C ALA A 82 -8.48 -18.71 -7.30
N PRO A 83 -7.99 -18.44 -8.53
CA PRO A 83 -6.60 -18.09 -8.77
C PRO A 83 -6.19 -16.86 -7.96
N VAL A 84 -4.95 -16.85 -7.47
CA VAL A 84 -4.41 -15.80 -6.61
C VAL A 84 -3.30 -15.05 -7.32
N THR A 85 -3.35 -13.74 -7.30
CA THR A 85 -2.25 -12.88 -7.77
C THR A 85 -1.66 -12.09 -6.60
N PHE A 86 -0.38 -12.28 -6.34
CA PHE A 86 0.40 -11.48 -5.39
C PHE A 86 1.22 -10.44 -6.14
N LEU A 87 1.07 -9.17 -5.76
CA LEU A 87 1.94 -8.09 -6.23
C LEU A 87 3.13 -7.96 -5.28
N GLU A 88 4.25 -8.57 -5.64
CA GLU A 88 5.46 -8.62 -4.84
C GLU A 88 6.71 -8.43 -5.70
N THR A 89 7.61 -7.53 -5.30
CA THR A 89 8.84 -7.21 -6.04
C THR A 89 10.08 -7.89 -5.48
N SER A 90 10.10 -8.23 -4.18
CA SER A 90 11.23 -8.88 -3.51
C SER A 90 11.43 -10.32 -4.03
N PRO A 91 12.59 -10.66 -4.60
CA PRO A 91 12.87 -12.03 -5.05
C PRO A 91 12.80 -13.05 -3.91
N TYR A 92 13.23 -12.64 -2.71
CA TYR A 92 13.18 -13.48 -1.52
C TYR A 92 11.74 -13.80 -1.14
N LEU A 93 10.88 -12.78 -0.96
CA LEU A 93 9.47 -12.98 -0.58
C LEU A 93 8.70 -13.77 -1.65
N ARG A 94 9.00 -13.54 -2.93
CA ARG A 94 8.42 -14.33 -4.04
C ARG A 94 8.74 -15.82 -3.89
N SER A 95 9.96 -16.17 -3.50
CA SER A 95 10.35 -17.58 -3.26
C SER A 95 9.62 -18.17 -2.05
N VAL A 96 9.47 -17.38 -0.98
CA VAL A 96 8.70 -17.77 0.21
C VAL A 96 7.24 -18.05 -0.15
N LEU A 97 6.58 -17.15 -0.88
CA LEU A 97 5.20 -17.30 -1.32
C LEU A 97 5.00 -18.52 -2.22
N THR A 98 5.91 -18.74 -3.17
CA THR A 98 5.88 -19.93 -4.05
C THR A 98 5.95 -21.23 -3.26
N SER A 99 6.83 -21.30 -2.27
CA SER A 99 6.96 -22.47 -1.41
C SER A 99 5.74 -22.67 -0.51
N ARG A 100 5.29 -21.58 0.16
CA ARG A 100 4.20 -21.64 1.14
C ARG A 100 2.87 -22.03 0.51
N PHE A 101 2.59 -21.53 -0.69
CA PHE A 101 1.32 -21.74 -1.39
C PHE A 101 1.44 -22.64 -2.62
N SER A 102 2.39 -23.58 -2.60
CA SER A 102 2.65 -24.51 -3.72
C SER A 102 1.46 -25.39 -4.11
N GLY A 103 0.44 -25.49 -3.25
CA GLY A 103 -0.81 -26.23 -3.53
C GLY A 103 -1.93 -25.38 -4.14
N LEU A 104 -1.70 -24.08 -4.36
CA LEU A 104 -2.67 -23.15 -4.93
C LEU A 104 -2.24 -22.68 -6.32
N ASP A 105 -3.19 -22.22 -7.12
CA ASP A 105 -2.91 -21.52 -8.39
C ASP A 105 -2.52 -20.08 -8.09
N ILE A 106 -1.19 -19.84 -7.94
CA ILE A 106 -0.64 -18.53 -7.61
C ILE A 106 0.10 -17.92 -8.79
N HIS A 107 -0.14 -16.65 -9.01
CA HIS A 107 0.60 -15.78 -9.93
C HIS A 107 1.36 -14.71 -9.14
N LEU A 108 2.65 -14.54 -9.44
CA LEU A 108 3.48 -13.52 -8.81
C LEU A 108 3.75 -12.38 -9.81
N ALA A 109 3.10 -11.25 -9.61
CA ALA A 109 3.28 -10.03 -10.40
C ALA A 109 4.31 -9.09 -9.77
N LYS A 110 5.08 -8.36 -10.59
CA LYS A 110 5.93 -7.25 -10.14
C LYS A 110 5.24 -5.89 -10.29
N THR A 111 4.24 -5.83 -11.14
CA THR A 111 3.44 -4.63 -11.41
C THR A 111 1.99 -5.04 -11.61
N ALA A 112 1.05 -4.10 -11.45
CA ALA A 112 -0.37 -4.34 -11.72
C ALA A 112 -0.76 -4.11 -13.19
N ASP A 113 0.17 -4.28 -14.14
CA ASP A 113 -0.08 -3.95 -15.55
C ASP A 113 -0.82 -5.05 -16.33
N ASN A 114 -0.54 -6.30 -16.05
CA ASN A 114 -1.05 -7.44 -16.83
C ASN A 114 -1.84 -8.40 -15.94
N LEU A 115 -2.82 -7.88 -15.24
CA LEU A 115 -3.74 -8.71 -14.45
C LEU A 115 -4.73 -9.44 -15.37
N PRO A 116 -5.18 -10.65 -15.02
CA PRO A 116 -6.24 -11.36 -15.75
C PRO A 116 -7.50 -10.50 -15.92
N GLU A 117 -8.15 -10.55 -17.09
CA GLU A 117 -9.34 -9.74 -17.42
C GLU A 117 -10.63 -10.28 -16.76
N VAL A 118 -10.62 -10.40 -15.45
CA VAL A 118 -11.74 -10.90 -14.61
C VAL A 118 -11.96 -10.01 -13.41
N PRO A 119 -13.11 -10.06 -12.71
CA PRO A 119 -13.32 -9.36 -11.44
C PRO A 119 -12.22 -9.66 -10.43
N LEU A 120 -11.78 -8.62 -9.72
CA LEU A 120 -10.69 -8.68 -8.76
C LEU A 120 -11.23 -8.45 -7.35
N PHE A 121 -10.92 -9.36 -6.41
CA PHE A 121 -11.21 -9.21 -4.99
C PHE A 121 -9.89 -9.13 -4.23
N GLY A 122 -9.54 -7.95 -3.77
CA GLY A 122 -8.19 -7.71 -3.31
C GLY A 122 -8.05 -7.00 -1.98
N VAL A 123 -6.85 -7.11 -1.42
CA VAL A 123 -6.40 -6.38 -0.23
C VAL A 123 -5.05 -5.73 -0.51
N ALA A 124 -4.88 -4.52 0.02
CA ALA A 124 -3.59 -3.84 0.16
C ALA A 124 -3.50 -3.39 1.61
N ASN A 125 -2.75 -4.14 2.43
CA ASN A 125 -2.56 -3.84 3.84
C ASN A 125 -1.15 -3.34 4.08
N GLU A 126 -1.02 -2.13 4.64
CA GLU A 126 0.28 -1.49 4.90
C GLU A 126 1.20 -1.57 3.67
N PHE A 127 0.65 -1.20 2.52
CA PHE A 127 1.33 -1.29 1.23
C PHE A 127 1.66 0.09 0.66
N PHE A 128 0.71 1.02 0.72
CA PHE A 128 0.88 2.35 0.12
C PHE A 128 1.80 3.25 0.93
N ASP A 129 1.85 3.08 2.25
CA ASP A 129 2.74 3.80 3.16
C ASP A 129 4.23 3.49 2.95
N ALA A 130 4.54 2.30 2.41
CA ALA A 130 5.89 1.87 2.06
C ALA A 130 6.35 2.31 0.66
N LEU A 131 5.47 2.90 -0.15
CA LEU A 131 5.80 3.30 -1.51
C LEU A 131 6.55 4.65 -1.52
N ALA A 132 7.41 4.82 -2.54
CA ALA A 132 8.24 6.02 -2.65
C ALA A 132 7.41 7.31 -2.77
N ILE A 133 7.84 8.34 -2.04
CA ILE A 133 7.26 9.68 -2.08
C ILE A 133 8.27 10.72 -2.59
N ARG A 134 7.72 11.86 -2.97
CA ARG A 134 8.45 13.11 -3.18
C ARG A 134 7.92 14.15 -2.19
N GLN A 135 8.79 15.00 -1.70
CA GLN A 135 8.42 16.09 -0.81
C GLN A 135 8.75 17.43 -1.45
N ALA A 136 7.84 18.40 -1.28
CA ALA A 136 8.11 19.81 -1.54
C ALA A 136 8.09 20.57 -0.21
N ILE A 137 8.95 21.56 -0.09
CA ILE A 137 9.02 22.43 1.09
C ILE A 137 8.80 23.88 0.70
N LYS A 138 8.01 24.61 1.49
CA LYS A 138 7.74 26.03 1.29
C LYS A 138 8.91 26.86 1.82
N ARG A 139 9.48 27.69 0.95
CA ARG A 139 10.48 28.69 1.29
C ARG A 139 9.96 30.10 1.01
N ASP A 140 10.67 31.11 1.43
CA ASP A 140 10.28 32.53 1.23
C ASP A 140 9.97 32.86 -0.25
N LYS A 141 10.74 32.27 -1.17
CA LYS A 141 10.61 32.50 -2.62
C LYS A 141 9.61 31.58 -3.32
N GLY A 142 8.97 30.65 -2.62
CA GLY A 142 8.04 29.69 -3.20
C GLY A 142 8.30 28.25 -2.75
N TRP A 143 7.65 27.30 -3.42
CA TRP A 143 7.84 25.89 -3.17
C TRP A 143 9.08 25.37 -3.92
N VAL A 144 9.90 24.58 -3.24
CA VAL A 144 11.05 23.87 -3.82
C VAL A 144 10.92 22.38 -3.54
N TRP A 145 11.45 21.53 -4.41
CA TRP A 145 11.57 20.12 -4.11
C TRP A 145 12.53 19.91 -2.95
N ARG A 146 12.18 19.05 -2.02
CA ARG A 146 13.12 18.57 -1.00
C ARG A 146 14.00 17.52 -1.62
N ALA A 147 15.30 17.69 -1.57
CA ALA A 147 16.30 16.79 -2.12
C ALA A 147 17.15 16.20 -1.00
N ILE A 148 17.90 15.15 -1.33
CA ILE A 148 18.93 14.59 -0.44
C ILE A 148 20.28 14.95 -1.03
N GLY A 149 21.10 15.59 -0.21
CA GLY A 149 22.49 15.93 -0.50
C GLY A 149 23.45 15.14 0.36
N LEU A 150 24.75 15.34 0.13
CA LEU A 150 25.82 14.80 0.94
C LEU A 150 26.58 15.98 1.59
N ASP A 151 26.66 15.97 2.91
CA ASP A 151 27.50 16.89 3.68
C ASP A 151 28.61 16.07 4.35
N ILE A 152 29.83 16.25 3.86
CA ILE A 152 30.99 15.40 4.18
C ILE A 152 30.65 13.94 3.88
N ASP A 153 30.29 13.13 4.85
CA ASP A 153 29.96 11.71 4.74
C ASP A 153 28.53 11.39 5.24
N GLN A 154 27.67 12.41 5.40
CA GLN A 154 26.32 12.24 5.91
C GLN A 154 25.28 12.71 4.89
N PHE A 155 24.21 11.92 4.71
CA PHE A 155 23.06 12.36 3.94
C PHE A 155 22.31 13.44 4.71
N VAL A 156 21.97 14.52 4.02
CA VAL A 156 21.20 15.63 4.57
C VAL A 156 20.08 16.04 3.64
N PHE A 157 18.97 16.51 4.20
CA PHE A 157 17.94 17.16 3.39
C PHE A 157 18.45 18.54 2.95
N CYS A 158 18.23 18.86 1.70
CA CYS A 158 18.57 20.15 1.10
C CYS A 158 17.46 20.63 0.15
N ASP A 159 17.51 21.91 -0.18
CA ASP A 159 16.60 22.47 -1.17
C ASP A 159 17.03 22.03 -2.58
N GLY A 160 16.08 21.46 -3.31
CA GLY A 160 16.22 21.13 -4.71
C GLY A 160 15.69 22.25 -5.62
N PRO A 161 15.39 21.96 -6.89
CA PRO A 161 14.82 22.92 -7.82
C PRO A 161 13.49 23.51 -7.34
N ALA A 162 13.22 24.76 -7.71
CA ALA A 162 11.90 25.36 -7.51
C ALA A 162 10.83 24.59 -8.31
N LEU A 163 9.65 24.43 -7.72
CA LEU A 163 8.52 23.84 -8.40
C LEU A 163 8.02 24.77 -9.51
N HIS A 164 7.74 24.20 -10.66
CA HIS A 164 7.06 24.92 -11.73
C HIS A 164 5.63 25.30 -11.30
N PRO A 165 5.08 26.46 -11.75
CA PRO A 165 3.70 26.83 -11.43
C PRO A 165 2.63 25.78 -11.80
N ASP A 166 2.88 24.98 -12.84
CA ASP A 166 2.00 23.86 -13.21
C ASP A 166 2.02 22.74 -12.18
N GLU A 167 3.19 22.39 -11.64
CA GLU A 167 3.32 21.39 -10.57
C GLU A 167 2.59 21.88 -9.31
N MET A 168 2.74 23.15 -8.96
CA MET A 168 2.03 23.74 -7.82
C MET A 168 0.50 23.66 -8.01
N ARG A 169 -0.03 23.92 -9.22
CA ARG A 169 -1.45 23.78 -9.54
C ARG A 169 -1.91 22.33 -9.49
N GLN A 170 -1.16 21.44 -10.12
CA GLN A 170 -1.44 20.00 -10.14
C GLN A 170 -1.54 19.44 -8.72
N HIS A 171 -0.65 19.84 -7.85
CA HIS A 171 -0.57 19.37 -6.46
C HIS A 171 -1.37 20.22 -5.48
N LYS A 172 -2.11 21.23 -5.96
CA LYS A 172 -2.95 22.15 -5.15
C LYS A 172 -2.19 22.81 -4.00
N LEU A 173 -0.94 23.18 -4.23
CA LEU A 173 -0.10 23.83 -3.22
C LEU A 173 -0.52 25.30 -3.03
N ALA A 174 -0.80 25.66 -1.79
CA ALA A 174 -1.13 27.02 -1.44
C ALA A 174 0.10 27.94 -1.59
N ALA A 175 -0.07 29.07 -2.29
CA ALA A 175 1.02 30.02 -2.47
C ALA A 175 1.36 30.76 -1.16
N ASP A 176 0.38 30.90 -0.27
CA ASP A 176 0.44 31.56 1.04
C ASP A 176 0.65 30.59 2.20
N ALA A 177 1.02 29.33 1.92
CA ALA A 177 1.37 28.39 2.96
C ALA A 177 2.49 28.94 3.85
N PRO A 178 2.49 28.67 5.17
CA PRO A 178 3.58 29.05 6.07
C PRO A 178 4.94 28.59 5.57
N ALA A 179 6.00 29.35 5.90
CA ALA A 179 7.36 28.92 5.65
C ALA A 179 7.61 27.56 6.34
N ASP A 180 8.44 26.74 5.71
CA ASP A 180 8.79 25.37 6.14
C ASP A 180 7.63 24.36 6.15
N SER A 181 6.44 24.72 5.63
CA SER A 181 5.39 23.72 5.34
C SER A 181 5.93 22.68 4.38
N VAL A 182 5.63 21.41 4.65
CA VAL A 182 5.99 20.27 3.78
C VAL A 182 4.73 19.73 3.10
N ALA A 183 4.85 19.40 1.84
CA ALA A 183 3.81 18.67 1.09
C ALA A 183 4.41 17.38 0.54
N GLU A 184 3.67 16.28 0.67
CA GLU A 184 4.07 14.95 0.25
C GLU A 184 3.21 14.46 -0.91
N PHE A 185 3.83 13.78 -1.85
CA PHE A 185 3.22 13.20 -3.03
C PHE A 185 3.77 11.80 -3.26
N SER A 186 2.92 10.84 -3.55
CA SER A 186 3.34 9.49 -3.91
C SER A 186 2.94 9.13 -5.34
N PRO A 187 3.73 9.52 -6.36
CA PRO A 187 3.47 9.08 -7.73
C PRO A 187 3.47 7.56 -7.88
N ALA A 188 4.21 6.87 -7.01
CA ALA A 188 4.24 5.41 -6.98
C ALA A 188 2.87 4.84 -6.55
N SER A 189 2.27 5.38 -5.48
CA SER A 189 0.93 5.01 -5.01
C SER A 189 -0.13 5.30 -6.07
N GLU A 190 -0.08 6.49 -6.68
CA GLU A 190 -1.01 6.88 -7.75
C GLU A 190 -0.89 5.94 -8.96
N ALA A 191 0.33 5.56 -9.35
CA ALA A 191 0.55 4.66 -10.49
C ALA A 191 -0.01 3.26 -10.24
N VAL A 192 0.20 2.68 -9.06
CA VAL A 192 -0.36 1.37 -8.70
C VAL A 192 -1.89 1.45 -8.62
N LEU A 193 -2.41 2.45 -7.88
CA LEU A 193 -3.85 2.60 -7.70
C LEU A 193 -4.57 2.86 -9.02
N ALA A 194 -4.01 3.68 -9.92
CA ALA A 194 -4.60 3.93 -11.23
C ALA A 194 -4.80 2.64 -12.04
N ARG A 195 -3.87 1.69 -11.94
CA ARG A 195 -3.99 0.39 -12.61
C ARG A 195 -5.09 -0.47 -11.98
N LEU A 196 -5.09 -0.59 -10.66
CA LEU A 196 -6.10 -1.34 -9.92
C LEU A 196 -7.50 -0.74 -10.11
N ALA A 197 -7.63 0.59 -10.01
CA ALA A 197 -8.90 1.28 -10.21
C ALA A 197 -9.46 1.10 -11.62
N ARG A 198 -8.60 1.22 -12.65
CA ARG A 198 -9.00 0.95 -14.05
C ARG A 198 -9.45 -0.49 -14.25
N HIS A 199 -8.74 -1.43 -13.62
CA HIS A 199 -9.09 -2.85 -13.66
C HIS A 199 -10.48 -3.09 -13.04
N VAL A 200 -10.70 -2.61 -11.82
CA VAL A 200 -11.99 -2.72 -11.12
C VAL A 200 -13.11 -2.02 -11.89
N ALA A 201 -12.86 -0.82 -12.44
CA ALA A 201 -13.86 -0.11 -13.24
C ALA A 201 -14.28 -0.89 -14.51
N ARG A 202 -13.35 -1.66 -15.10
CA ARG A 202 -13.60 -2.41 -16.34
C ARG A 202 -14.18 -3.79 -16.11
N PHE A 203 -13.71 -4.51 -15.11
CA PHE A 203 -14.00 -5.92 -14.91
C PHE A 203 -14.80 -6.21 -13.63
N GLY A 204 -14.91 -5.27 -12.72
CA GLY A 204 -15.64 -5.43 -11.46
C GLY A 204 -14.78 -5.88 -10.28
N GLY A 205 -15.45 -6.14 -9.16
CA GLY A 205 -14.81 -6.46 -7.88
C GLY A 205 -14.42 -5.23 -7.07
N GLY A 206 -13.38 -5.33 -6.25
CA GLY A 206 -12.88 -4.22 -5.44
C GLY A 206 -11.61 -4.57 -4.66
N VAL A 207 -10.93 -3.54 -4.19
CA VAL A 207 -9.73 -3.65 -3.35
C VAL A 207 -9.97 -2.95 -2.02
N LEU A 208 -9.79 -3.66 -0.91
CA LEU A 208 -9.77 -3.09 0.41
C LEU A 208 -8.35 -2.57 0.70
N ILE A 209 -8.24 -1.29 1.02
CA ILE A 209 -6.98 -0.64 1.38
C ILE A 209 -7.00 -0.36 2.88
N CYS A 210 -6.09 -1.00 3.63
CA CYS A 210 -5.89 -0.78 5.05
C CYS A 210 -4.51 -0.16 5.24
N ASP A 211 -4.47 1.11 5.64
CA ASP A 211 -3.19 1.80 5.69
C ASP A 211 -3.21 2.98 6.68
N TYR A 212 -2.04 3.39 7.15
CA TYR A 212 -1.90 4.57 7.97
C TYR A 212 -2.02 5.82 7.10
N GLY A 213 -2.97 6.68 7.40
CA GLY A 213 -3.17 7.85 6.55
C GLY A 213 -4.16 8.87 7.08
N LYS A 214 -4.37 9.91 6.28
CA LYS A 214 -5.31 10.99 6.55
C LYS A 214 -5.96 11.45 5.24
N VAL A 215 -6.99 12.27 5.38
CA VAL A 215 -7.61 12.98 4.26
C VAL A 215 -7.03 14.39 4.18
N ASN A 216 -6.66 14.84 2.97
CA ASN A 216 -6.15 16.19 2.69
C ASN A 216 -4.93 16.58 3.56
N ARG A 217 -3.88 15.84 3.45
CA ARG A 217 -2.70 16.02 4.27
C ARG A 217 -1.64 16.93 3.64
N GLN A 218 -1.06 17.82 4.47
CA GLN A 218 0.12 18.63 4.16
C GLN A 218 1.03 18.67 5.40
N ASP A 219 1.76 17.60 5.65
CA ASP A 219 2.68 17.48 6.79
C ASP A 219 3.91 16.67 6.38
N ASP A 220 5.02 16.81 7.09
CA ASP A 220 6.19 15.92 7.01
C ASP A 220 5.89 14.64 7.80
N SER A 221 5.59 13.56 7.09
CA SER A 221 5.24 12.28 7.73
C SER A 221 6.27 11.19 7.55
N LEU A 222 7.27 11.48 6.74
CA LEU A 222 8.31 10.51 6.46
C LEU A 222 9.00 10.11 7.76
N GLN A 223 8.99 8.83 8.05
CA GLN A 223 9.58 8.25 9.26
C GLN A 223 10.39 7.01 8.93
N ALA A 224 11.31 6.68 9.81
CA ALA A 224 12.10 5.45 9.72
C ALA A 224 12.11 4.73 11.07
N VAL A 225 11.99 3.41 11.01
CA VAL A 225 12.05 2.53 12.19
C VAL A 225 13.10 1.45 11.95
N ARG A 226 13.89 1.16 13.00
CA ARG A 226 14.87 0.09 13.03
C ARG A 226 14.87 -0.56 14.41
N THR A 227 14.74 -1.89 14.45
CA THR A 227 14.64 -2.65 15.71
C THR A 227 13.60 -2.06 16.67
N HIS A 228 12.39 -1.79 16.17
CA HIS A 228 11.24 -1.20 16.89
C HIS A 228 11.50 0.20 17.49
N LYS A 229 12.50 0.94 16.99
CA LYS A 229 12.81 2.30 17.45
C LYS A 229 12.81 3.28 16.29
N ALA A 230 12.23 4.45 16.51
CA ALA A 230 12.33 5.54 15.57
C ALA A 230 13.79 5.98 15.42
N VAL A 231 14.23 6.15 14.18
CA VAL A 231 15.57 6.60 13.81
C VAL A 231 15.47 7.75 12.79
N PRO A 232 16.52 8.58 12.63
CA PRO A 232 16.51 9.58 11.55
C PRO A 232 16.36 8.90 10.17
N VAL A 233 15.53 9.48 9.30
CA VAL A 233 15.19 8.91 7.98
C VAL A 233 16.41 8.68 7.09
N LEU A 234 17.43 9.53 7.22
CA LEU A 234 18.66 9.47 6.42
C LEU A 234 19.78 8.68 7.10
N ASP A 235 19.52 8.10 8.29
CA ASP A 235 20.50 7.28 8.99
C ASP A 235 20.54 5.88 8.38
N MET A 236 21.73 5.44 7.96
CA MET A 236 22.00 4.10 7.41
C MET A 236 21.00 3.66 6.34
N PRO A 237 20.97 4.27 5.15
CA PRO A 237 20.06 3.93 4.07
C PRO A 237 20.05 2.43 3.73
N GLY A 238 18.86 1.86 3.55
CA GLY A 238 18.68 0.44 3.28
C GLY A 238 18.65 -0.46 4.52
N LEU A 239 18.85 0.09 5.73
CA LEU A 239 18.84 -0.67 6.98
C LEU A 239 17.65 -0.32 7.90
N SER A 240 16.78 0.57 7.47
CA SER A 240 15.60 0.98 8.23
C SER A 240 14.35 0.82 7.38
N ASP A 241 13.25 0.46 8.00
CA ASP A 241 11.94 0.52 7.37
C ASP A 241 11.49 1.99 7.30
N ILE A 242 11.14 2.44 6.10
CA ILE A 242 10.75 3.83 5.82
C ILE A 242 9.29 3.82 5.40
N SER A 243 8.48 4.58 6.13
CA SER A 243 7.07 4.74 5.82
C SER A 243 6.64 6.21 5.85
N HIS A 244 5.47 6.47 5.31
CA HIS A 244 4.81 7.77 5.33
C HIS A 244 3.30 7.60 5.53
N LEU A 245 2.58 8.68 5.87
CA LEU A 245 1.13 8.60 5.94
C LEU A 245 0.49 8.77 4.55
N VAL A 246 -0.42 7.88 4.21
CA VAL A 246 -1.14 7.87 2.93
C VAL A 246 -2.14 9.03 2.85
N ASP A 247 -2.15 9.78 1.75
CA ASP A 247 -3.21 10.76 1.44
C ASP A 247 -4.39 10.06 0.75
N PHE A 248 -5.39 9.65 1.51
CA PHE A 248 -6.59 9.02 0.99
C PHE A 248 -7.42 9.91 0.06
N ALA A 249 -7.32 11.25 0.17
CA ALA A 249 -7.96 12.13 -0.79
C ALA A 249 -7.25 12.13 -2.15
N ALA A 250 -5.93 11.99 -2.18
CA ALA A 250 -5.18 11.79 -3.42
C ALA A 250 -5.53 10.45 -4.07
N LEU A 251 -5.61 9.38 -3.27
CA LEU A 251 -6.05 8.07 -3.76
C LEU A 251 -7.48 8.11 -4.32
N ALA A 252 -8.41 8.79 -3.65
CA ALA A 252 -9.79 8.93 -4.14
C ALA A 252 -9.84 9.62 -5.50
N ARG A 253 -9.15 10.75 -5.65
CA ARG A 253 -9.07 11.47 -6.94
C ARG A 253 -8.45 10.60 -8.04
N CYS A 254 -7.42 9.82 -7.69
CA CYS A 254 -6.78 8.90 -8.64
C CYS A 254 -7.75 7.80 -9.10
N ALA A 255 -8.49 7.19 -8.18
CA ALA A 255 -9.48 6.15 -8.50
C ALA A 255 -10.61 6.69 -9.39
N GLU A 256 -11.18 7.84 -9.03
CA GLU A 256 -12.24 8.51 -9.81
C GLU A 256 -11.80 8.86 -11.23
N ALA A 257 -10.57 9.33 -11.41
CA ALA A 257 -10.00 9.60 -12.73
C ALA A 257 -9.88 8.36 -13.62
N GLN A 258 -9.93 7.15 -13.04
CA GLN A 258 -9.92 5.87 -13.77
C GLN A 258 -11.32 5.23 -13.88
N GLY A 259 -12.36 5.91 -13.41
CA GLY A 259 -13.73 5.41 -13.48
C GLY A 259 -14.13 4.47 -12.33
N ALA A 260 -13.28 4.29 -11.33
CA ALA A 260 -13.61 3.59 -10.11
C ALA A 260 -14.03 4.57 -9.00
N ARG A 261 -14.62 4.07 -7.93
CA ARG A 261 -15.01 4.86 -6.77
C ARG A 261 -14.26 4.36 -5.54
N LEU A 262 -13.63 5.27 -4.80
CA LEU A 262 -13.11 4.99 -3.47
C LEU A 262 -14.22 5.27 -2.44
N VAL A 263 -14.52 4.29 -1.59
CA VAL A 263 -15.48 4.38 -0.51
C VAL A 263 -14.74 4.44 0.82
N GLY A 264 -14.96 5.45 1.61
CA GLY A 264 -14.22 5.74 2.83
C GLY A 264 -13.44 7.06 2.73
N PRO A 265 -12.35 7.25 3.48
CA PRO A 265 -11.82 6.31 4.48
C PRO A 265 -12.71 6.18 5.72
N VAL A 266 -12.57 5.05 6.40
CA VAL A 266 -13.18 4.77 7.69
C VAL A 266 -12.07 4.39 8.65
N GLU A 267 -12.15 4.80 9.91
CA GLU A 267 -11.18 4.37 10.92
C GLU A 267 -11.20 2.85 11.11
N GLN A 268 -10.02 2.21 11.12
CA GLN A 268 -9.90 0.75 11.19
C GLN A 268 -10.62 0.16 12.40
N GLY A 269 -10.49 0.78 13.57
CA GLY A 269 -11.19 0.31 14.78
C GLY A 269 -12.71 0.33 14.62
N ARG A 270 -13.26 1.37 13.99
CA ARG A 270 -14.69 1.44 13.68
C ARG A 270 -15.11 0.38 12.67
N PHE A 271 -14.34 0.23 11.58
CA PHE A 271 -14.60 -0.78 10.55
C PHE A 271 -14.65 -2.19 11.15
N LEU A 272 -13.64 -2.55 11.95
CA LEU A 272 -13.58 -3.84 12.61
C LEU A 272 -14.73 -4.06 13.60
N SER A 273 -15.11 -3.02 14.37
CA SER A 273 -16.22 -3.09 15.31
C SER A 273 -17.57 -3.29 14.61
N GLU A 274 -17.80 -2.63 13.49
CA GLU A 274 -19.01 -2.80 12.68
C GLU A 274 -19.11 -4.21 12.05
N LEU A 275 -17.95 -4.86 11.82
CA LEU A 275 -17.86 -6.25 11.38
C LEU A 275 -17.89 -7.28 12.50
N GLY A 276 -18.05 -6.85 13.77
CA GLY A 276 -18.29 -7.73 14.91
C GLY A 276 -17.10 -7.97 15.85
N ILE A 277 -15.95 -7.35 15.61
CA ILE A 277 -14.85 -7.35 16.60
C ILE A 277 -15.22 -6.39 17.74
N LYS A 278 -15.21 -6.90 18.97
CA LYS A 278 -15.50 -6.13 20.17
C LYS A 278 -14.25 -6.00 21.05
#